data_21e66680911223169477d58dea2b9bc9
#
_entry.id   21e66680911223169477d58dea2b9bc9
#
_cell.length_a   1.000
_cell.length_b   1.000
_cell.length_c   1.000
_cell.angle_alpha   90.00
_cell.angle_beta   90.00
_cell.angle_gamma   90.00
#
_symmetry.space_group_name_H-M   'P 1'
#
loop_
_entity.id
_entity.type
_entity.pdbx_description
1 polymer ?
#
loop_
_entity_poly.entity_id
_entity_poly.type
_entity_poly.pdbx_seq_one_letter_code
_entity_poly.pdbx_strand_id
1 'polypeptide(L)'
;MRRGRFGVVFASALALVVAFAVTAAVDAQSGWAPKGNITFLAGAGPGSGWDTTARAALQAFTAHKLLAHPVTVMNKPGAAGAIAVSEMVNQHKGKDDIILVTSLPLITNRIMGTSPYGYKDLTPIVRLAATHYVFVVPPASDIKDLRDLIARLKKDPKSVSIGGSTPPADDWAAAMGVLGAAGVDITNLKFVGYDGAQVAAAILGGHVQAAVNTVGEFAQHIEAGKVRPLATTGAEREPSLKMVPTAKEQGVDIVFMNWRGFVGPPGMPKPAVAYWQAKFGEMVKTDTWKELRVRYNWADTFLVGGFPQFLDENAKLMEDILRNAGALKKK
;
A
#
# COMPACT_ATOMS: atom_id res chain seq x y z
N MET A 1 -52.01 -40.21 63.25
CA MET A 1 -52.96 -40.75 62.23
C MET A 1 -52.73 -40.05 60.89
N ARG A 2 -52.59 -40.88 59.83
CA ARG A 2 -52.74 -40.60 58.37
C ARG A 2 -51.99 -39.39 57.78
N ARG A 3 -50.84 -39.57 57.03
CA ARG A 3 -50.74 -39.92 55.61
C ARG A 3 -51.31 -38.81 54.69
N GLY A 4 -50.40 -38.24 53.89
CA GLY A 4 -50.75 -37.46 52.71
C GLY A 4 -49.46 -37.11 51.97
N ARG A 5 -48.96 -38.05 51.12
CA ARG A 5 -47.88 -37.79 50.14
C ARG A 5 -48.47 -36.97 48.99
N PHE A 6 -47.84 -35.89 48.61
CA PHE A 6 -47.91 -35.37 47.25
C PHE A 6 -46.52 -35.07 46.77
N GLY A 7 -46.12 -35.87 45.80
CA GLY A 7 -44.87 -35.67 45.09
C GLY A 7 -45.03 -34.52 44.08
N VAL A 8 -44.09 -33.63 44.09
CA VAL A 8 -43.92 -32.64 43.04
C VAL A 8 -42.81 -33.12 42.14
N VAL A 9 -43.22 -33.46 40.93
CA VAL A 9 -42.32 -33.81 39.82
C VAL A 9 -41.63 -32.55 39.34
N PHE A 10 -40.33 -32.43 39.57
CA PHE A 10 -39.53 -31.42 38.93
C PHE A 10 -39.23 -31.85 37.49
N ALA A 11 -39.95 -31.27 36.56
CA ALA A 11 -39.62 -31.34 35.14
C ALA A 11 -38.44 -30.40 34.87
N SER A 12 -37.25 -31.01 34.76
CA SER A 12 -36.05 -30.28 34.31
C SER A 12 -36.18 -29.98 32.81
N ALA A 13 -36.57 -28.75 32.49
CA ALA A 13 -36.48 -28.24 31.11
C ALA A 13 -35.03 -27.96 30.80
N LEU A 14 -34.38 -28.88 30.11
CA LEU A 14 -33.04 -28.70 29.52
C LEU A 14 -33.17 -27.73 28.33
N ALA A 15 -32.96 -26.46 28.57
CA ALA A 15 -32.87 -25.45 27.53
C ALA A 15 -31.56 -25.69 26.77
N LEU A 16 -31.66 -26.35 25.61
CA LEU A 16 -30.58 -26.45 24.64
C LEU A 16 -30.37 -25.08 24.01
N VAL A 17 -29.37 -24.34 24.51
CA VAL A 17 -28.87 -23.13 23.84
C VAL A 17 -28.04 -23.62 22.66
N VAL A 18 -28.68 -23.73 21.50
CA VAL A 18 -27.97 -23.89 20.22
C VAL A 18 -27.33 -22.53 19.92
N ALA A 19 -26.08 -22.37 20.34
CA ALA A 19 -25.22 -21.30 19.85
C ALA A 19 -25.03 -21.52 18.36
N PHE A 20 -25.79 -20.82 17.52
CA PHE A 20 -25.46 -20.64 16.12
C PHE A 20 -24.15 -19.86 16.04
N ALA A 21 -23.04 -20.56 16.13
CA ALA A 21 -21.79 -20.07 15.58
C ALA A 21 -21.99 -19.99 14.06
N VAL A 22 -22.41 -18.81 13.58
CA VAL A 22 -22.28 -18.46 12.18
C VAL A 22 -20.78 -18.27 11.94
N THR A 23 -20.07 -19.39 11.80
CA THR A 23 -18.84 -19.43 11.05
C THR A 23 -19.26 -19.13 9.62
N ALA A 24 -19.00 -17.89 9.17
CA ALA A 24 -18.90 -17.63 7.76
C ALA A 24 -17.77 -18.53 7.25
N ALA A 25 -18.11 -19.76 6.92
CA ALA A 25 -17.33 -20.59 6.06
C ALA A 25 -17.26 -19.79 4.76
N VAL A 26 -16.12 -19.12 4.55
CA VAL A 26 -15.73 -18.69 3.21
C VAL A 26 -15.84 -19.95 2.39
N ASP A 27 -16.79 -19.98 1.46
CA ASP A 27 -16.98 -21.07 0.52
C ASP A 27 -15.68 -21.26 -0.28
N ALA A 28 -14.74 -21.97 0.29
CA ALA A 28 -13.48 -22.39 -0.33
C ALA A 28 -13.70 -23.54 -1.32
N GLN A 29 -14.92 -23.70 -1.83
CA GLN A 29 -15.32 -24.73 -2.77
C GLN A 29 -16.11 -24.21 -3.97
N SER A 30 -15.68 -23.05 -4.55
CA SER A 30 -15.91 -22.93 -5.97
C SER A 30 -14.85 -23.82 -6.63
N GLY A 31 -15.25 -24.88 -7.34
CA GLY A 31 -14.33 -25.73 -8.11
C GLY A 31 -13.70 -24.98 -9.30
N TRP A 32 -13.62 -23.64 -9.21
CA TRP A 32 -12.98 -22.80 -10.19
C TRP A 32 -11.45 -22.82 -10.00
N ALA A 33 -10.74 -23.04 -11.07
CA ALA A 33 -9.29 -22.84 -11.19
C ALA A 33 -8.99 -22.29 -12.59
N PRO A 34 -7.89 -21.58 -12.79
CA PRO A 34 -7.45 -21.18 -14.11
C PRO A 34 -7.38 -22.41 -15.04
N LYS A 35 -7.80 -22.24 -16.32
CA LYS A 35 -7.81 -23.34 -17.29
C LYS A 35 -6.60 -23.33 -18.23
N GLY A 36 -5.68 -22.38 -18.05
CA GLY A 36 -4.53 -22.19 -18.94
C GLY A 36 -3.49 -21.24 -18.33
N ASN A 37 -2.65 -20.70 -19.19
CA ASN A 37 -1.61 -19.75 -18.77
C ASN A 37 -2.23 -18.51 -18.12
N ILE A 38 -1.56 -18.04 -17.07
CA ILE A 38 -1.96 -16.87 -16.30
C ILE A 38 -1.01 -15.72 -16.63
N THR A 39 -1.55 -14.50 -16.72
CA THR A 39 -0.73 -13.30 -16.90
C THR A 39 -0.77 -12.41 -15.66
N PHE A 40 0.40 -12.09 -15.12
CA PHE A 40 0.58 -10.98 -14.20
C PHE A 40 1.04 -9.78 -15.01
N LEU A 41 0.14 -8.82 -15.26
CA LEU A 41 0.43 -7.61 -16.00
C LEU A 41 1.05 -6.57 -15.07
N ALA A 42 2.22 -6.03 -15.43
CA ALA A 42 2.87 -4.93 -14.73
C ALA A 42 2.83 -3.67 -15.61
N GLY A 43 2.19 -2.60 -15.12
CA GLY A 43 2.00 -1.34 -15.86
C GLY A 43 3.27 -0.48 -15.96
N ALA A 44 4.45 -1.06 -15.77
CA ALA A 44 5.76 -0.40 -15.81
C ALA A 44 6.81 -1.31 -16.43
N GLY A 45 7.98 -0.76 -16.74
CA GLY A 45 9.09 -1.52 -17.32
C GLY A 45 9.70 -2.55 -16.36
N PRO A 46 10.51 -3.47 -16.91
CA PRO A 46 11.26 -4.44 -16.12
C PRO A 46 12.13 -3.78 -15.05
N GLY A 47 12.19 -4.37 -13.86
CA GLY A 47 12.92 -3.85 -12.69
C GLY A 47 12.19 -2.76 -11.92
N SER A 48 11.05 -2.26 -12.41
CA SER A 48 10.19 -1.34 -11.65
C SER A 48 9.59 -1.98 -10.40
N GLY A 49 9.06 -1.17 -9.49
CA GLY A 49 8.39 -1.69 -8.28
C GLY A 49 7.22 -2.62 -8.57
N TRP A 50 6.47 -2.43 -9.66
CA TRP A 50 5.39 -3.33 -10.07
C TRP A 50 5.90 -4.63 -10.67
N ASP A 51 6.92 -4.56 -11.53
CA ASP A 51 7.57 -5.75 -12.07
C ASP A 51 8.21 -6.59 -10.96
N THR A 52 8.92 -5.94 -10.05
CA THR A 52 9.52 -6.57 -8.87
C THR A 52 8.45 -7.25 -8.00
N THR A 53 7.31 -6.61 -7.76
CA THR A 53 6.20 -7.19 -7.00
C THR A 53 5.61 -8.41 -7.70
N ALA A 54 5.36 -8.32 -9.01
CA ALA A 54 4.82 -9.44 -9.79
C ALA A 54 5.78 -10.63 -9.79
N ARG A 55 7.08 -10.39 -10.00
CA ARG A 55 8.09 -11.47 -10.00
C ARG A 55 8.34 -12.07 -8.63
N ALA A 56 8.31 -11.26 -7.56
CA ALA A 56 8.41 -11.74 -6.20
C ALA A 56 7.24 -12.66 -5.83
N ALA A 57 6.00 -12.26 -6.19
CA ALA A 57 4.83 -13.11 -6.03
C ALA A 57 4.96 -14.40 -6.85
N LEU A 58 5.36 -14.31 -8.12
CA LEU A 58 5.60 -15.47 -8.97
C LEU A 58 6.67 -16.41 -8.38
N GLN A 59 7.77 -15.86 -7.87
CA GLN A 59 8.83 -16.65 -7.23
C GLN A 59 8.28 -17.45 -6.04
N ALA A 60 7.51 -16.80 -5.16
CA ALA A 60 6.92 -17.47 -4.01
C ALA A 60 5.88 -18.54 -4.42
N PHE A 61 5.02 -18.24 -5.40
CA PHE A 61 4.08 -19.22 -5.95
C PHE A 61 4.78 -20.45 -6.54
N THR A 62 5.85 -20.22 -7.30
CA THR A 62 6.59 -21.30 -7.99
C THR A 62 7.39 -22.15 -7.01
N ALA A 63 8.10 -21.54 -6.06
CA ALA A 63 8.90 -22.25 -5.06
C ALA A 63 8.07 -23.23 -4.23
N HIS A 64 6.81 -22.89 -3.98
CA HIS A 64 5.89 -23.69 -3.16
C HIS A 64 4.82 -24.41 -3.99
N LYS A 65 4.91 -24.42 -5.33
CA LYS A 65 3.98 -25.12 -6.24
C LYS A 65 2.50 -24.79 -5.96
N LEU A 66 2.19 -23.54 -5.62
CA LEU A 66 0.85 -23.12 -5.21
C LEU A 66 -0.13 -22.96 -6.37
N LEU A 67 0.37 -22.86 -7.60
CA LEU A 67 -0.44 -22.72 -8.81
C LEU A 67 -0.25 -23.96 -9.71
N ALA A 68 -1.37 -24.44 -10.28
CA ALA A 68 -1.37 -25.58 -11.19
C ALA A 68 -0.94 -25.21 -12.63
N HIS A 69 -1.04 -23.93 -12.99
CA HIS A 69 -0.75 -23.44 -14.34
C HIS A 69 0.41 -22.45 -14.34
N PRO A 70 1.17 -22.37 -15.47
CA PRO A 70 2.25 -21.41 -15.63
C PRO A 70 1.75 -19.96 -15.51
N VAL A 71 2.57 -19.11 -14.90
CA VAL A 71 2.34 -17.67 -14.82
C VAL A 71 3.42 -16.95 -15.61
N THR A 72 3.01 -15.99 -16.46
CA THR A 72 3.92 -15.10 -17.18
C THR A 72 3.79 -13.69 -16.62
N VAL A 73 4.91 -13.03 -16.32
CA VAL A 73 4.93 -11.59 -16.00
C VAL A 73 5.13 -10.83 -17.31
N MET A 74 4.16 -9.97 -17.63
CA MET A 74 4.18 -9.12 -18.83
C MET A 74 4.29 -7.66 -18.43
N ASN A 75 5.23 -6.94 -19.00
CA ASN A 75 5.41 -5.51 -18.76
C ASN A 75 4.72 -4.68 -19.85
N LYS A 76 3.91 -3.69 -19.43
CA LYS A 76 3.26 -2.72 -20.32
C LYS A 76 3.42 -1.31 -19.77
N PRO A 77 4.58 -0.70 -19.98
CA PRO A 77 4.86 0.63 -19.46
C PRO A 77 4.07 1.71 -20.20
N GLY A 78 3.85 2.83 -19.53
CA GLY A 78 3.33 4.05 -20.12
C GLY A 78 2.33 4.78 -19.19
N ALA A 79 2.45 6.12 -19.18
CA ALA A 79 1.59 7.04 -18.43
C ALA A 79 1.34 6.60 -16.97
N ALA A 80 2.41 6.27 -16.23
CA ALA A 80 2.34 5.78 -14.85
C ALA A 80 1.33 4.62 -14.68
N GLY A 81 1.29 3.69 -15.64
CA GLY A 81 0.40 2.51 -15.63
C GLY A 81 -0.98 2.72 -16.24
N ALA A 82 -1.35 3.94 -16.65
CA ALA A 82 -2.67 4.21 -17.23
C ALA A 82 -2.93 3.41 -18.52
N ILE A 83 -1.88 3.11 -19.31
CA ILE A 83 -2.00 2.27 -20.51
C ILE A 83 -2.41 0.84 -20.14
N ALA A 84 -1.76 0.24 -19.14
CA ALA A 84 -2.09 -1.10 -18.67
C ALA A 84 -3.51 -1.16 -18.07
N VAL A 85 -3.92 -0.14 -17.30
CA VAL A 85 -5.28 -0.02 -16.77
C VAL A 85 -6.30 0.05 -17.90
N SER A 86 -6.05 0.88 -18.94
CA SER A 86 -6.92 1.00 -20.10
C SER A 86 -7.05 -0.33 -20.86
N GLU A 87 -5.98 -1.09 -20.98
CA GLU A 87 -6.01 -2.43 -21.58
C GLU A 87 -6.88 -3.38 -20.76
N MET A 88 -6.71 -3.42 -19.45
CA MET A 88 -7.53 -4.25 -18.57
C MET A 88 -9.02 -3.99 -18.74
N VAL A 89 -9.39 -2.70 -18.81
CA VAL A 89 -10.81 -2.30 -18.93
C VAL A 89 -11.36 -2.61 -20.30
N ASN A 90 -10.63 -2.31 -21.38
CA ASN A 90 -11.16 -2.36 -22.74
C ASN A 90 -11.00 -3.72 -23.41
N GLN A 91 -9.98 -4.51 -23.06
CA GLN A 91 -9.64 -5.74 -23.78
C GLN A 91 -9.82 -7.02 -22.94
N HIS A 92 -9.90 -6.89 -21.61
CA HIS A 92 -9.91 -8.05 -20.72
C HIS A 92 -11.18 -8.15 -19.86
N LYS A 93 -12.22 -7.36 -20.14
CA LYS A 93 -13.48 -7.41 -19.39
C LYS A 93 -14.03 -8.84 -19.29
N GLY A 94 -14.35 -9.27 -18.06
CA GLY A 94 -14.89 -10.59 -17.76
C GLY A 94 -13.88 -11.75 -17.80
N LYS A 95 -12.61 -11.50 -18.15
CA LYS A 95 -11.57 -12.53 -18.13
C LYS A 95 -11.10 -12.83 -16.70
N ASP A 96 -10.52 -14.01 -16.53
CA ASP A 96 -10.12 -14.55 -15.23
C ASP A 96 -8.67 -15.09 -15.20
N ASP A 97 -7.99 -15.01 -16.34
CA ASP A 97 -6.62 -15.49 -16.59
C ASP A 97 -5.55 -14.39 -16.56
N ILE A 98 -5.95 -13.14 -16.31
CA ILE A 98 -5.07 -11.99 -16.24
C ILE A 98 -5.40 -11.13 -15.01
N ILE A 99 -4.36 -10.74 -14.27
CA ILE A 99 -4.46 -9.81 -13.14
C ILE A 99 -3.36 -8.74 -13.26
N LEU A 100 -3.69 -7.53 -12.86
CA LEU A 100 -2.80 -6.37 -12.92
C LEU A 100 -2.20 -6.09 -11.55
N VAL A 101 -0.87 -6.02 -11.46
CA VAL A 101 -0.19 -5.47 -10.29
C VAL A 101 -0.23 -3.94 -10.35
N THR A 102 -0.57 -3.31 -9.23
CA THR A 102 -0.79 -1.86 -9.17
C THR A 102 -0.47 -1.28 -7.79
N SER A 103 -0.54 0.03 -7.70
CA SER A 103 -0.33 0.81 -6.48
C SER A 103 -1.06 2.16 -6.55
N LEU A 104 -0.63 3.12 -5.77
CA LEU A 104 -1.22 4.47 -5.67
C LEU A 104 -1.53 5.16 -7.03
N PRO A 105 -0.72 5.03 -8.11
CA PRO A 105 -1.06 5.61 -9.41
C PRO A 105 -2.40 5.18 -10.00
N LEU A 106 -2.94 4.00 -9.63
CA LEU A 106 -4.29 3.59 -10.01
C LEU A 106 -5.36 4.60 -9.52
N ILE A 107 -5.10 5.26 -8.41
CA ILE A 107 -5.95 6.26 -7.78
C ILE A 107 -5.62 7.66 -8.32
N THR A 108 -4.35 8.05 -8.24
CA THR A 108 -3.91 9.42 -8.55
C THR A 108 -4.09 9.78 -10.01
N ASN A 109 -3.85 8.85 -10.94
CA ASN A 109 -4.08 9.07 -12.37
C ASN A 109 -5.55 9.44 -12.67
N ARG A 110 -6.50 8.80 -11.98
CA ARG A 110 -7.93 9.10 -12.15
C ARG A 110 -8.29 10.46 -11.57
N ILE A 111 -7.76 10.80 -10.39
CA ILE A 111 -8.00 12.08 -9.73
C ILE A 111 -7.41 13.24 -10.56
N MET A 112 -6.20 13.06 -11.08
CA MET A 112 -5.49 14.04 -11.91
C MET A 112 -6.01 14.15 -13.34
N GLY A 113 -6.90 13.24 -13.77
CA GLY A 113 -7.43 13.21 -15.13
C GLY A 113 -6.46 12.68 -16.19
N THR A 114 -5.34 12.08 -15.79
CA THR A 114 -4.36 11.44 -16.69
C THR A 114 -4.77 10.04 -17.15
N SER A 115 -5.77 9.46 -16.50
CA SER A 115 -6.44 8.23 -16.92
C SER A 115 -7.96 8.41 -16.87
N PRO A 116 -8.71 7.92 -17.88
CA PRO A 116 -10.18 7.87 -17.84
C PRO A 116 -10.67 6.81 -16.86
N TYR A 117 -9.82 5.86 -16.46
CA TYR A 117 -10.13 4.73 -15.59
C TYR A 117 -9.36 4.80 -14.27
N GLY A 118 -9.93 4.20 -13.22
CA GLY A 118 -9.35 4.08 -11.90
C GLY A 118 -9.73 2.76 -11.21
N TYR A 119 -9.53 2.68 -9.90
CA TYR A 119 -9.78 1.44 -9.16
C TYR A 119 -11.25 0.98 -9.19
N LYS A 120 -12.21 1.89 -9.37
CA LYS A 120 -13.65 1.55 -9.47
C LYS A 120 -14.03 0.84 -10.77
N ASP A 121 -13.18 0.95 -11.77
CA ASP A 121 -13.38 0.30 -13.07
C ASP A 121 -12.76 -1.10 -13.12
N LEU A 122 -12.11 -1.54 -12.06
CA LEU A 122 -11.42 -2.82 -11.94
C LEU A 122 -11.99 -3.66 -10.78
N THR A 123 -11.62 -4.92 -10.72
CA THR A 123 -12.04 -5.83 -9.64
C THR A 123 -10.93 -5.95 -8.59
N PRO A 124 -11.07 -5.40 -7.37
CA PRO A 124 -10.06 -5.53 -6.33
C PRO A 124 -9.87 -6.99 -5.90
N ILE A 125 -8.63 -7.45 -5.83
CA ILE A 125 -8.29 -8.81 -5.37
C ILE A 125 -7.62 -8.74 -4.00
N VAL A 126 -6.43 -8.08 -3.91
CA VAL A 126 -5.62 -8.09 -2.70
C VAL A 126 -4.70 -6.88 -2.62
N ARG A 127 -4.55 -6.29 -1.43
CA ARG A 127 -3.36 -5.52 -1.07
C ARG A 127 -2.33 -6.51 -0.53
N LEU A 128 -1.15 -6.54 -1.12
CA LEU A 128 -0.16 -7.58 -0.85
C LEU A 128 0.88 -7.13 0.16
N ALA A 129 1.41 -5.94 -0.03
CA ALA A 129 2.47 -5.35 0.79
C ALA A 129 2.45 -3.83 0.65
N ALA A 130 3.26 -3.14 1.42
CA ALA A 130 3.47 -1.71 1.29
C ALA A 130 4.92 -1.32 1.60
N THR A 131 5.31 -0.15 1.12
CA THR A 131 6.53 0.53 1.51
C THR A 131 6.14 1.85 2.17
N HIS A 132 6.73 2.17 3.31
CA HIS A 132 6.56 3.48 3.92
C HIS A 132 7.67 4.43 3.49
N TYR A 133 7.46 5.70 3.75
CA TYR A 133 8.41 6.78 3.45
C TYR A 133 9.16 7.18 4.72
N VAL A 134 10.33 7.76 4.54
CA VAL A 134 11.13 8.30 5.63
C VAL A 134 11.58 9.72 5.30
N PHE A 135 11.44 10.59 6.26
CA PHE A 135 12.03 11.94 6.24
C PHE A 135 13.45 11.84 6.74
N VAL A 136 14.39 12.38 5.98
CA VAL A 136 15.81 12.38 6.35
C VAL A 136 16.42 13.76 6.23
N VAL A 137 17.50 13.98 6.97
CA VAL A 137 18.36 15.19 6.90
C VAL A 137 19.83 14.79 6.83
N PRO A 138 20.76 15.65 6.41
CA PRO A 138 22.18 15.41 6.55
C PRO A 138 22.56 15.17 8.03
N PRO A 139 23.60 14.37 8.34
CA PRO A 139 23.99 14.08 9.73
C PRO A 139 24.29 15.34 10.56
N ALA A 140 24.90 16.35 9.93
CA ALA A 140 25.24 17.63 10.59
C ALA A 140 24.06 18.62 10.67
N SER A 141 22.86 18.24 10.23
CA SER A 141 21.68 19.12 10.29
C SER A 141 21.30 19.44 11.73
N ASP A 142 20.94 20.69 11.97
CA ASP A 142 20.41 21.19 13.25
C ASP A 142 18.91 20.88 13.46
N ILE A 143 18.22 20.36 12.43
CA ILE A 143 16.84 19.86 12.53
C ILE A 143 16.85 18.56 13.31
N LYS A 144 16.29 18.54 14.51
CA LYS A 144 16.44 17.44 15.49
C LYS A 144 15.55 16.23 15.15
N ASP A 145 14.29 16.48 14.86
CA ASP A 145 13.23 15.49 14.62
C ASP A 145 12.17 16.07 13.67
N LEU A 146 11.08 15.31 13.42
CA LEU A 146 9.98 15.78 12.56
C LEU A 146 9.24 16.98 13.18
N ARG A 147 9.13 17.06 14.50
CA ARG A 147 8.45 18.19 15.18
C ARG A 147 9.23 19.49 14.97
N ASP A 148 10.57 19.43 15.06
CA ASP A 148 11.41 20.60 14.79
C ASP A 148 11.32 21.05 13.32
N LEU A 149 11.32 20.09 12.37
CA LEU A 149 11.08 20.41 10.96
C LEU A 149 9.73 21.08 10.76
N ILE A 150 8.65 20.54 11.33
CA ILE A 150 7.30 21.11 11.26
C ILE A 150 7.24 22.50 11.87
N ALA A 151 7.87 22.72 13.05
CA ALA A 151 7.88 24.01 13.72
C ALA A 151 8.54 25.10 12.86
N ARG A 152 9.67 24.78 12.20
CA ARG A 152 10.35 25.68 11.26
C ARG A 152 9.48 26.01 10.06
N LEU A 153 8.87 25.00 9.44
CA LEU A 153 8.03 25.16 8.27
C LEU A 153 6.72 25.89 8.56
N LYS A 154 6.18 25.79 9.78
CA LYS A 154 5.03 26.60 10.22
C LYS A 154 5.38 28.07 10.37
N LYS A 155 6.60 28.38 10.80
CA LYS A 155 7.09 29.76 10.93
C LYS A 155 7.39 30.37 9.56
N ASP A 156 8.06 29.61 8.70
CA ASP A 156 8.36 29.99 7.31
C ASP A 156 8.40 28.71 6.44
N PRO A 157 7.38 28.50 5.59
CA PRO A 157 7.32 27.34 4.69
C PRO A 157 8.50 27.19 3.73
N LYS A 158 9.23 28.29 3.49
CA LYS A 158 10.41 28.30 2.60
C LYS A 158 11.74 28.14 3.33
N SER A 159 11.74 28.07 4.67
CA SER A 159 12.95 28.00 5.50
C SER A 159 13.78 26.73 5.31
N VAL A 160 13.16 25.62 4.86
CA VAL A 160 13.83 24.34 4.61
C VAL A 160 13.49 23.87 3.21
N SER A 161 14.52 23.60 2.40
CA SER A 161 14.33 22.93 1.10
C SER A 161 14.17 21.43 1.29
N ILE A 162 13.08 20.87 0.74
CA ILE A 162 12.76 19.44 0.85
C ILE A 162 12.88 18.82 -0.53
N GLY A 163 13.71 17.77 -0.66
CA GLY A 163 13.84 16.99 -1.89
C GLY A 163 12.90 15.79 -1.88
N GLY A 164 12.37 15.47 -3.04
CA GLY A 164 11.58 14.27 -3.31
C GLY A 164 11.41 14.10 -4.80
N SER A 165 10.63 13.10 -5.24
CA SER A 165 10.36 12.93 -6.66
C SER A 165 9.48 14.04 -7.21
N THR A 166 9.61 14.29 -8.50
CA THR A 166 8.82 15.33 -9.18
C THR A 166 7.32 15.13 -8.99
N PRO A 167 6.59 16.16 -8.49
CA PRO A 167 5.14 16.07 -8.29
C PRO A 167 4.39 15.64 -9.57
N PRO A 168 3.32 14.85 -9.43
CA PRO A 168 2.65 14.38 -8.23
C PRO A 168 3.08 12.95 -7.77
N ALA A 169 4.35 12.70 -7.63
CA ALA A 169 4.88 11.39 -7.20
C ALA A 169 4.47 11.01 -5.76
N ASP A 170 4.64 9.73 -5.42
CA ASP A 170 4.17 9.15 -4.16
C ASP A 170 4.88 9.74 -2.93
N ASP A 171 6.19 9.99 -2.99
CA ASP A 171 6.98 10.59 -1.91
C ASP A 171 6.69 12.09 -1.73
N TRP A 172 6.42 12.82 -2.84
CA TRP A 172 5.87 14.17 -2.76
C TRP A 172 4.52 14.15 -2.02
N ALA A 173 3.62 13.23 -2.38
CA ALA A 173 2.33 13.10 -1.73
C ALA A 173 2.46 12.73 -0.25
N ALA A 174 3.43 11.88 0.11
CA ALA A 174 3.75 11.56 1.50
C ALA A 174 4.21 12.81 2.27
N ALA A 175 5.10 13.62 1.68
CA ALA A 175 5.54 14.87 2.29
C ALA A 175 4.37 15.85 2.47
N MET A 176 3.56 16.08 1.42
CA MET A 176 2.41 16.96 1.49
C MET A 176 1.37 16.48 2.51
N GLY A 177 1.12 15.18 2.56
CA GLY A 177 0.19 14.57 3.51
C GLY A 177 0.63 14.78 4.96
N VAL A 178 1.88 14.44 5.29
CA VAL A 178 2.42 14.57 6.66
C VAL A 178 2.49 16.04 7.08
N LEU A 179 3.04 16.90 6.24
CA LEU A 179 3.23 18.32 6.58
C LEU A 179 1.89 19.05 6.61
N GLY A 180 0.97 18.76 5.69
CA GLY A 180 -0.38 19.31 5.68
C GLY A 180 -1.21 18.88 6.88
N ALA A 181 -1.18 17.59 7.26
CA ALA A 181 -1.84 17.08 8.46
C ALA A 181 -1.29 17.75 9.75
N ALA A 182 0.00 18.12 9.72
CA ALA A 182 0.61 18.89 10.79
C ALA A 182 0.25 20.37 10.78
N GLY A 183 -0.51 20.88 9.79
CA GLY A 183 -0.92 22.28 9.67
C GLY A 183 0.17 23.20 9.12
N VAL A 184 1.08 22.71 8.32
CA VAL A 184 2.05 23.51 7.55
C VAL A 184 1.36 24.02 6.28
N ASP A 185 1.68 25.26 5.86
CA ASP A 185 1.27 25.78 4.54
C ASP A 185 2.06 25.09 3.44
N ILE A 186 1.50 24.00 2.92
CA ILE A 186 2.14 23.16 1.91
C ILE A 186 2.15 23.77 0.51
N THR A 187 1.35 24.83 0.26
CA THR A 187 1.32 25.51 -1.05
C THR A 187 2.54 26.38 -1.28
N ASN A 188 3.19 26.82 -0.21
CA ASN A 188 4.37 27.69 -0.24
C ASN A 188 5.68 26.97 0.13
N LEU A 189 5.67 25.62 0.25
CA LEU A 189 6.88 24.86 0.54
C LEU A 189 7.93 24.99 -0.56
N LYS A 190 9.19 25.08 -0.15
CA LYS A 190 10.33 24.95 -1.06
C LYS A 190 10.59 23.46 -1.32
N PHE A 191 9.75 22.86 -2.15
CA PHE A 191 9.92 21.47 -2.57
C PHE A 191 10.69 21.41 -3.90
N VAL A 192 11.71 20.54 -3.96
CA VAL A 192 12.57 20.34 -5.13
C VAL A 192 12.37 18.93 -5.67
N GLY A 193 11.79 18.85 -6.88
CA GLY A 193 11.51 17.56 -7.55
C GLY A 193 12.73 17.05 -8.30
N TYR A 194 13.02 15.75 -8.10
CA TYR A 194 14.06 14.99 -8.78
C TYR A 194 13.45 13.76 -9.48
N ASP A 195 14.22 13.07 -10.31
CA ASP A 195 13.93 11.67 -10.60
C ASP A 195 14.14 10.85 -9.30
N GLY A 196 13.24 9.91 -8.99
CA GLY A 196 13.19 9.20 -7.71
C GLY A 196 14.56 8.67 -7.24
N ALA A 197 15.33 8.08 -8.16
CA ALA A 197 16.67 7.59 -7.86
C ALA A 197 17.69 8.71 -7.52
N GLN A 198 17.44 9.95 -7.90
CA GLN A 198 18.35 11.08 -7.67
C GLN A 198 18.10 11.78 -6.33
N VAL A 199 16.99 11.50 -5.63
CA VAL A 199 16.67 12.12 -4.34
C VAL A 199 17.76 11.87 -3.30
N ALA A 200 18.26 10.63 -3.23
CA ALA A 200 19.36 10.28 -2.33
C ALA A 200 20.65 11.04 -2.67
N ALA A 201 21.00 11.16 -3.95
CA ALA A 201 22.17 11.92 -4.39
C ALA A 201 22.02 13.42 -4.06
N ALA A 202 20.83 13.99 -4.19
CA ALA A 202 20.57 15.40 -3.89
C ALA A 202 20.78 15.75 -2.41
N ILE A 203 20.31 14.92 -1.48
CA ILE A 203 20.52 15.16 -0.04
C ILE A 203 21.98 14.91 0.35
N LEU A 204 22.62 13.89 -0.19
CA LEU A 204 24.04 13.58 0.07
C LEU A 204 24.96 14.67 -0.47
N GLY A 205 24.61 15.30 -1.60
CA GLY A 205 25.33 16.41 -2.21
C GLY A 205 25.05 17.79 -1.58
N GLY A 206 24.14 17.86 -0.58
CA GLY A 206 23.79 19.13 0.08
C GLY A 206 22.92 20.07 -0.75
N HIS A 207 22.29 19.58 -1.83
CA HIS A 207 21.39 20.38 -2.68
C HIS A 207 20.05 20.66 -2.03
N VAL A 208 19.66 19.88 -1.04
CA VAL A 208 18.46 20.06 -0.21
C VAL A 208 18.78 19.84 1.26
N GLN A 209 17.99 20.45 2.15
CA GLN A 209 18.21 20.39 3.61
C GLN A 209 17.47 19.26 4.29
N ALA A 210 16.40 18.77 3.67
CA ALA A 210 15.68 17.56 4.05
C ALA A 210 15.28 16.78 2.79
N ALA A 211 14.99 15.52 2.91
CA ALA A 211 14.46 14.72 1.80
C ALA A 211 13.44 13.70 2.28
N VAL A 212 12.57 13.29 1.37
CA VAL A 212 11.57 12.22 1.57
C VAL A 212 11.69 11.23 0.43
N ASN A 213 11.81 9.95 0.76
CA ASN A 213 11.69 8.84 -0.19
C ASN A 213 11.34 7.57 0.60
N THR A 214 11.20 6.44 -0.09
CA THR A 214 10.89 5.17 0.56
C THR A 214 11.99 4.75 1.53
N VAL A 215 11.62 4.00 2.56
CA VAL A 215 12.58 3.42 3.50
C VAL A 215 13.65 2.60 2.75
N GLY A 216 13.25 1.84 1.72
CA GLY A 216 14.18 1.04 0.92
C GLY A 216 15.26 1.86 0.23
N GLU A 217 14.92 3.03 -0.32
CA GLU A 217 15.89 3.93 -0.99
C GLU A 217 16.91 4.53 -0.02
N PHE A 218 16.50 4.81 1.21
CA PHE A 218 17.39 5.40 2.21
C PHE A 218 18.04 4.41 3.18
N ALA A 219 17.61 3.15 3.22
CA ALA A 219 18.05 2.18 4.23
C ALA A 219 19.59 2.09 4.34
N GLN A 220 20.29 1.88 3.24
CA GLN A 220 21.76 1.78 3.23
C GLN A 220 22.45 3.10 3.62
N HIS A 221 21.87 4.24 3.27
CA HIS A 221 22.43 5.55 3.64
C HIS A 221 22.21 5.87 5.10
N ILE A 222 21.11 5.43 5.70
CA ILE A 222 20.83 5.54 7.14
C ILE A 222 21.78 4.63 7.92
N GLU A 223 21.92 3.37 7.50
CA GLU A 223 22.83 2.41 8.13
C GLU A 223 24.30 2.88 8.09
N ALA A 224 24.72 3.46 6.97
CA ALA A 224 26.05 4.05 6.80
C ALA A 224 26.23 5.41 7.51
N GLY A 225 25.21 5.93 8.21
CA GLY A 225 25.25 7.24 8.88
C GLY A 225 25.40 8.43 7.96
N LYS A 226 25.14 8.27 6.65
CA LYS A 226 25.25 9.33 5.63
C LYS A 226 24.06 10.27 5.62
N VAL A 227 22.93 9.84 6.15
CA VAL A 227 21.74 10.65 6.43
C VAL A 227 21.17 10.25 7.80
N ARG A 228 20.48 11.18 8.45
CA ARG A 228 19.81 10.96 9.73
C ARG A 228 18.30 10.95 9.53
N PRO A 229 17.61 9.84 9.87
CA PRO A 229 16.16 9.77 9.74
C PRO A 229 15.48 10.57 10.85
N LEU A 230 14.37 11.24 10.50
CA LEU A 230 13.53 12.02 11.42
C LEU A 230 12.26 11.26 11.82
N ALA A 231 11.56 10.68 10.83
CA ALA A 231 10.32 9.93 11.03
C ALA A 231 10.01 9.06 9.83
N THR A 232 9.28 7.95 10.07
CA THR A 232 8.63 7.15 9.03
C THR A 232 7.14 7.46 8.95
N THR A 233 6.48 7.11 7.84
CA THR A 233 5.04 7.36 7.62
C THR A 233 4.16 6.16 7.96
N GLY A 234 4.74 5.09 8.53
CA GLY A 234 4.00 3.89 8.92
C GLY A 234 3.11 4.09 10.15
N ALA A 235 2.17 3.17 10.34
CA ALA A 235 1.38 3.10 11.57
C ALA A 235 2.24 2.68 12.77
N GLU A 236 3.23 1.83 12.50
CA GLU A 236 4.22 1.31 13.45
C GLU A 236 5.63 1.56 12.92
N ARG A 237 6.62 1.44 13.79
CA ARG A 237 8.03 1.57 13.40
C ARG A 237 8.44 0.46 12.45
N GLU A 238 9.25 0.82 11.46
CA GLU A 238 9.79 -0.15 10.51
C GLU A 238 10.71 -1.17 11.19
N PRO A 239 10.57 -2.46 10.89
CA PRO A 239 11.45 -3.50 11.45
C PRO A 239 12.95 -3.25 11.18
N SER A 240 13.28 -2.64 10.03
CA SER A 240 14.65 -2.25 9.65
C SER A 240 15.11 -0.94 10.30
N LEU A 241 14.19 -0.13 10.85
CA LEU A 241 14.46 1.20 11.44
C LEU A 241 13.81 1.36 12.82
N LYS A 242 13.94 0.36 13.69
CA LYS A 242 13.26 0.31 15.01
C LYS A 242 13.48 1.53 15.89
N MET A 243 14.61 2.22 15.73
CA MET A 243 14.93 3.43 16.51
C MET A 243 14.29 4.70 15.93
N VAL A 244 13.75 4.65 14.70
CA VAL A 244 13.14 5.80 14.05
C VAL A 244 11.66 5.86 14.41
N PRO A 245 11.19 6.94 15.05
CA PRO A 245 9.78 7.08 15.38
C PRO A 245 8.93 7.29 14.13
N THR A 246 7.65 6.97 14.21
CA THR A 246 6.69 7.30 13.17
C THR A 246 6.25 8.78 13.26
N ALA A 247 5.68 9.32 12.18
CA ALA A 247 5.03 10.64 12.21
C ALA A 247 3.93 10.68 13.28
N LYS A 248 3.18 9.58 13.43
CA LYS A 248 2.13 9.43 14.45
C LYS A 248 2.67 9.52 15.88
N GLU A 249 3.78 8.86 16.20
CA GLU A 249 4.44 8.98 17.48
C GLU A 249 4.94 10.39 17.77
N GLN A 250 5.16 11.20 16.73
CA GLN A 250 5.56 12.61 16.84
C GLN A 250 4.38 13.59 16.77
N GLY A 251 3.13 13.09 16.86
CA GLY A 251 1.92 13.90 16.99
C GLY A 251 1.26 14.27 15.67
N VAL A 252 1.66 13.67 14.55
CA VAL A 252 0.99 13.86 13.24
C VAL A 252 0.16 12.61 12.96
N ASP A 253 -1.16 12.72 13.12
CA ASP A 253 -2.08 11.57 12.95
C ASP A 253 -2.35 11.28 11.47
N ILE A 254 -1.34 10.73 10.83
CA ILE A 254 -1.41 10.26 9.45
C ILE A 254 -0.59 8.99 9.28
N VAL A 255 -1.11 8.08 8.47
CA VAL A 255 -0.37 6.92 7.94
C VAL A 255 -0.37 7.03 6.42
N PHE A 256 0.80 7.01 5.84
CA PHE A 256 0.96 7.07 4.39
C PHE A 256 1.85 5.94 3.91
N MET A 257 1.38 5.22 2.87
CA MET A 257 2.11 4.07 2.33
C MET A 257 2.01 4.00 0.82
N ASN A 258 3.07 3.54 0.19
CA ASN A 258 3.03 3.08 -1.19
C ASN A 258 2.66 1.60 -1.19
N TRP A 259 1.37 1.33 -1.23
CA TRP A 259 0.86 -0.04 -1.24
C TRP A 259 1.12 -0.73 -2.58
N ARG A 260 1.19 -2.04 -2.55
CA ARG A 260 1.26 -2.93 -3.71
C ARG A 260 0.10 -3.91 -3.63
N GLY A 261 -0.61 -4.09 -4.74
CA GLY A 261 -1.76 -4.98 -4.78
C GLY A 261 -2.02 -5.51 -6.17
N PHE A 262 -2.98 -6.42 -6.25
CA PHE A 262 -3.45 -6.99 -7.49
C PHE A 262 -4.94 -6.70 -7.67
N VAL A 263 -5.31 -6.41 -8.91
CA VAL A 263 -6.68 -6.19 -9.34
C VAL A 263 -6.95 -7.01 -10.59
N GLY A 264 -8.18 -7.48 -10.75
CA GLY A 264 -8.66 -8.14 -11.97
C GLY A 264 -9.34 -7.15 -12.92
N PRO A 265 -9.64 -7.59 -14.16
CA PRO A 265 -10.42 -6.79 -15.10
C PRO A 265 -11.84 -6.55 -14.60
N PRO A 266 -12.57 -5.60 -15.23
CA PRO A 266 -13.99 -5.37 -14.92
C PRO A 266 -14.82 -6.65 -15.07
N GLY A 267 -15.67 -6.94 -14.07
CA GLY A 267 -16.55 -8.09 -14.14
C GLY A 267 -15.84 -9.45 -14.06
N MET A 268 -14.63 -9.50 -13.49
CA MET A 268 -13.96 -10.77 -13.19
C MET A 268 -14.90 -11.66 -12.35
N PRO A 269 -15.08 -12.95 -12.71
CA PRO A 269 -16.00 -13.84 -12.00
C PRO A 269 -15.69 -13.96 -10.51
N LYS A 270 -16.69 -13.87 -9.65
CA LYS A 270 -16.50 -14.00 -8.18
C LYS A 270 -15.72 -15.25 -7.76
N PRO A 271 -15.94 -16.45 -8.36
CA PRO A 271 -15.13 -17.61 -8.04
C PRO A 271 -13.63 -17.43 -8.35
N ALA A 272 -13.30 -16.72 -9.44
CA ALA A 272 -11.91 -16.42 -9.78
C ALA A 272 -11.28 -15.45 -8.77
N VAL A 273 -12.03 -14.43 -8.34
CA VAL A 273 -11.58 -13.51 -7.27
C VAL A 273 -11.28 -14.29 -5.99
N ALA A 274 -12.21 -15.15 -5.55
CA ALA A 274 -12.03 -15.97 -4.34
C ALA A 274 -10.82 -16.91 -4.44
N TYR A 275 -10.61 -17.52 -5.61
CA TYR A 275 -9.41 -18.35 -5.87
C TYR A 275 -8.12 -17.54 -5.68
N TRP A 276 -8.01 -16.37 -6.32
CA TRP A 276 -6.84 -15.53 -6.21
C TRP A 276 -6.61 -15.05 -4.77
N GLN A 277 -7.66 -14.64 -4.08
CA GLN A 277 -7.59 -14.23 -2.68
C GLN A 277 -7.06 -15.36 -1.79
N ALA A 278 -7.55 -16.58 -1.98
CA ALA A 278 -7.06 -17.76 -1.26
C ALA A 278 -5.59 -18.06 -1.60
N LYS A 279 -5.21 -18.03 -2.88
CA LYS A 279 -3.84 -18.32 -3.33
C LYS A 279 -2.83 -17.29 -2.83
N PHE A 280 -3.15 -16.02 -2.87
CA PHE A 280 -2.31 -14.99 -2.23
C PHE A 280 -2.24 -15.18 -0.72
N GLY A 281 -3.34 -15.58 -0.06
CA GLY A 281 -3.38 -15.91 1.36
C GLY A 281 -2.50 -17.10 1.75
N GLU A 282 -2.37 -18.10 0.87
CA GLU A 282 -1.41 -19.20 1.02
C GLU A 282 0.03 -18.69 0.82
N MET A 283 0.26 -17.94 -0.26
CA MET A 283 1.57 -17.43 -0.66
C MET A 283 2.24 -16.56 0.40
N VAL A 284 1.50 -15.63 1.01
CA VAL A 284 2.08 -14.71 2.01
C VAL A 284 2.56 -15.39 3.29
N LYS A 285 2.13 -16.63 3.54
CA LYS A 285 2.56 -17.43 4.68
C LYS A 285 3.88 -18.16 4.43
N THR A 286 4.31 -18.24 3.17
CA THR A 286 5.54 -18.97 2.77
C THR A 286 6.80 -18.25 3.24
N ASP A 287 7.85 -19.03 3.51
CA ASP A 287 9.13 -18.45 3.94
C ASP A 287 9.78 -17.65 2.80
N THR A 288 9.64 -18.12 1.56
CA THR A 288 10.11 -17.37 0.38
C THR A 288 9.50 -15.97 0.32
N TRP A 289 8.19 -15.83 0.57
CA TRP A 289 7.57 -14.49 0.58
C TRP A 289 8.07 -13.61 1.74
N LYS A 290 8.23 -14.19 2.94
CA LYS A 290 8.76 -13.48 4.11
C LYS A 290 10.18 -12.95 3.85
N GLU A 291 11.05 -13.79 3.26
CA GLU A 291 12.41 -13.39 2.87
C GLU A 291 12.41 -12.26 1.82
N LEU A 292 11.54 -12.36 0.81
CA LEU A 292 11.39 -11.31 -0.21
C LEU A 292 10.90 -10.00 0.39
N ARG A 293 9.95 -10.04 1.33
CA ARG A 293 9.51 -8.84 2.05
C ARG A 293 10.66 -8.16 2.78
N VAL A 294 11.48 -8.91 3.49
CA VAL A 294 12.67 -8.37 4.17
C VAL A 294 13.64 -7.77 3.16
N ARG A 295 13.95 -8.50 2.09
CA ARG A 295 14.87 -8.05 1.03
C ARG A 295 14.45 -6.71 0.41
N TYR A 296 13.16 -6.52 0.18
CA TYR A 296 12.62 -5.32 -0.47
C TYR A 296 12.12 -4.25 0.51
N ASN A 297 12.32 -4.42 1.81
CA ASN A 297 11.79 -3.56 2.87
C ASN A 297 10.28 -3.34 2.75
N TRP A 298 9.53 -4.41 2.49
CA TRP A 298 8.08 -4.38 2.41
C TRP A 298 7.43 -4.68 3.76
N ALA A 299 6.61 -3.77 4.24
CA ALA A 299 5.78 -3.98 5.43
C ALA A 299 4.71 -5.05 5.16
N ASP A 300 4.37 -5.81 6.19
CA ASP A 300 3.29 -6.78 6.15
C ASP A 300 1.94 -6.07 6.26
N THR A 301 1.33 -5.84 5.11
CA THR A 301 0.04 -5.15 5.04
C THR A 301 -0.98 -5.95 4.23
N PHE A 302 -0.83 -7.28 4.24
CA PHE A 302 -1.74 -8.17 3.51
C PHE A 302 -3.20 -7.91 3.89
N LEU A 303 -4.06 -7.69 2.88
CA LEU A 303 -5.47 -7.37 3.09
C LEU A 303 -6.31 -7.87 1.92
N VAL A 304 -7.34 -8.65 2.21
CA VAL A 304 -8.27 -9.21 1.23
C VAL A 304 -9.63 -8.51 1.33
N GLY A 305 -10.45 -8.88 2.31
CA GLY A 305 -11.84 -8.44 2.40
C GLY A 305 -12.03 -6.93 2.58
N GLY A 306 -11.12 -6.25 3.27
CA GLY A 306 -11.11 -4.79 3.44
C GLY A 306 -10.42 -4.00 2.34
N PHE A 307 -9.91 -4.65 1.28
CA PHE A 307 -9.15 -3.96 0.24
C PHE A 307 -10.00 -2.95 -0.56
N PRO A 308 -11.25 -3.24 -0.95
CA PRO A 308 -12.11 -2.24 -1.59
C PRO A 308 -12.31 -0.98 -0.74
N GLN A 309 -12.60 -1.15 0.56
CA GLN A 309 -12.76 -0.04 1.49
C GLN A 309 -11.46 0.77 1.63
N PHE A 310 -10.32 0.09 1.75
CA PHE A 310 -9.00 0.76 1.76
C PHE A 310 -8.77 1.61 0.51
N LEU A 311 -9.17 1.14 -0.69
CA LEU A 311 -9.04 1.92 -1.92
C LEU A 311 -9.91 3.19 -1.89
N ASP A 312 -11.13 3.12 -1.36
CA ASP A 312 -12.01 4.29 -1.17
C ASP A 312 -11.40 5.31 -0.19
N GLU A 313 -10.92 4.85 0.96
CA GLU A 313 -10.27 5.68 1.97
C GLU A 313 -8.98 6.32 1.44
N ASN A 314 -8.17 5.55 0.71
CA ASN A 314 -6.93 6.03 0.12
C ASN A 314 -7.20 7.04 -1.01
N ALA A 315 -8.27 6.85 -1.79
CA ALA A 315 -8.67 7.80 -2.81
C ALA A 315 -9.10 9.15 -2.19
N LYS A 316 -9.87 9.12 -1.10
CA LYS A 316 -10.25 10.32 -0.36
C LYS A 316 -9.02 11.03 0.19
N LEU A 317 -8.11 10.30 0.84
CA LEU A 317 -6.87 10.85 1.37
C LEU A 317 -6.06 11.55 0.25
N MET A 318 -5.92 10.90 -0.90
CA MET A 318 -5.18 11.47 -2.03
C MET A 318 -5.87 12.69 -2.62
N GLU A 319 -7.19 12.68 -2.75
CA GLU A 319 -7.93 13.86 -3.21
C GLU A 319 -7.72 15.06 -2.26
N ASP A 320 -7.78 14.82 -0.96
CA ASP A 320 -7.57 15.86 0.06
C ASP A 320 -6.13 16.42 -0.01
N ILE A 321 -5.12 15.55 -0.11
CA ILE A 321 -3.71 15.96 -0.24
C ILE A 321 -3.51 16.78 -1.51
N LEU A 322 -3.96 16.30 -2.66
CA LEU A 322 -3.78 16.99 -3.95
C LEU A 322 -4.51 18.33 -4.00
N ARG A 323 -5.70 18.40 -3.40
CA ARG A 323 -6.48 19.63 -3.30
C ARG A 323 -5.79 20.65 -2.40
N ASN A 324 -5.36 20.24 -1.22
CA ASN A 324 -4.68 21.11 -0.25
C ASN A 324 -3.32 21.59 -0.75
N ALA A 325 -2.63 20.78 -1.55
CA ALA A 325 -1.37 21.16 -2.20
C ALA A 325 -1.56 22.01 -3.46
N GLY A 326 -2.80 22.38 -3.82
CA GLY A 326 -3.09 23.19 -5.01
C GLY A 326 -2.86 22.47 -6.35
N ALA A 327 -2.66 21.14 -6.31
CA ALA A 327 -2.43 20.33 -7.50
C ALA A 327 -3.73 20.03 -8.28
N LEU A 328 -4.90 20.20 -7.67
CA LEU A 328 -6.20 20.11 -8.32
C LEU A 328 -6.77 21.49 -8.57
N LYS A 329 -7.30 21.72 -9.78
CA LYS A 329 -8.07 22.94 -10.07
C LYS A 329 -9.24 23.03 -9.10
N LYS A 330 -9.48 24.22 -8.52
CA LYS A 330 -10.74 24.49 -7.81
C LYS A 330 -11.88 24.24 -8.80
N LYS A 331 -12.82 23.36 -8.44
CA LYS A 331 -14.05 23.17 -9.19
C LYS A 331 -14.90 24.44 -9.15
#